data_e6c24f8d9388792c7f40b93a9f2fef52
#
_entry.id   e6c24f8d9388792c7f40b93a9f2fef52
#
_cell.length_a   1.000
_cell.length_b   1.000
_cell.length_c   1.000
_cell.angle_alpha   90.00
_cell.angle_beta   90.00
_cell.angle_gamma   90.00
#
_symmetry.space_group_name_H-M   'P 1'
#
loop_
_entity.id
_entity.type
_entity.pdbx_description
1 polymer ?
#
loop_
_entity_poly.entity_id
_entity_poly.type
_entity_poly.pdbx_seq_one_letter_code
_entity_poly.pdbx_strand_id
1 'polypeptide(L)'
;MTDSQKFRPVYGVKDQRWSLLDLLERFADETFVSEGVLRISDLHLRPGKPPHYRFDGELIPLPGGSDLDDDTVKTLIAPILREGALERLESGEDIDASWDWPERNLSFRLNLFRAREGTCAALRVLARKIPPPDQIGFPFEGTWNNFLQLDQGLVIVTGITGSGKSTTVSSLLTHRARERSERVITLEDPIEYILEGERSLISQRELGQHLTSFSGGLRSALREDPDVIFVGEVRDQETAALALTAAETGHVVITTLHTKDARGAITRLVDLFPGDRSSEICSQLSFSLSMIIAQKLIPRKDGQGR
;
A
#
# COMPACT_ATOMS: atom_id res chain seq x y z
N MET A 1 -24.14 5.42 15.71
CA MET A 1 -23.50 6.58 16.37
C MET A 1 -23.08 7.53 15.27
N THR A 2 -23.39 8.80 15.36
CA THR A 2 -22.90 9.82 14.41
C THR A 2 -21.41 10.04 14.64
N ASP A 3 -20.62 10.33 13.58
CA ASP A 3 -19.16 10.51 13.65
C ASP A 3 -18.73 11.52 14.72
N SER A 4 -19.49 12.58 14.95
CA SER A 4 -19.25 13.57 16.02
C SER A 4 -19.29 12.99 17.44
N GLN A 5 -19.93 11.84 17.70
CA GLN A 5 -19.87 11.16 18.99
C GLN A 5 -18.66 10.26 19.15
N LYS A 6 -18.09 9.80 18.03
CA LYS A 6 -16.93 8.90 17.99
C LYS A 6 -15.61 9.67 18.18
N PHE A 7 -15.48 10.83 17.53
CA PHE A 7 -14.26 11.65 17.56
C PHE A 7 -14.39 12.82 18.56
N ARG A 8 -13.99 12.60 19.80
CA ARG A 8 -14.09 13.63 20.86
C ARG A 8 -12.92 14.61 20.77
N PRO A 9 -13.18 15.94 20.85
CA PRO A 9 -12.14 16.96 20.97
C PRO A 9 -11.48 16.88 22.35
N VAL A 10 -10.26 16.35 22.43
CA VAL A 10 -9.52 16.14 23.67
C VAL A 10 -8.19 16.89 23.72
N TYR A 11 -7.61 17.21 22.58
CA TYR A 11 -6.30 17.81 22.47
C TYR A 11 -6.35 19.34 22.40
N GLY A 12 -5.55 20.04 23.20
CA GLY A 12 -5.50 21.51 23.29
C GLY A 12 -4.63 22.14 22.21
N VAL A 13 -5.22 23.02 21.39
CA VAL A 13 -4.51 23.87 20.42
C VAL A 13 -4.93 25.31 20.69
N LYS A 14 -4.04 26.15 21.25
CA LYS A 14 -4.38 27.48 21.75
C LYS A 14 -5.61 27.41 22.69
N ASP A 15 -6.68 28.12 22.36
CA ASP A 15 -7.93 28.19 23.15
C ASP A 15 -9.00 27.17 22.70
N GLN A 16 -8.67 26.25 21.80
CA GLN A 16 -9.60 25.27 21.24
C GLN A 16 -9.23 23.83 21.64
N ARG A 17 -10.24 22.98 21.64
CA ARG A 17 -10.02 21.53 21.74
C ARG A 17 -10.21 20.88 20.38
N TRP A 18 -9.26 20.02 20.01
CA TRP A 18 -9.21 19.33 18.74
C TRP A 18 -9.41 17.82 18.93
N SER A 19 -10.10 17.21 18.00
CA SER A 19 -10.21 15.76 17.82
C SER A 19 -9.11 15.25 16.86
N LEU A 20 -9.07 13.94 16.63
CA LEU A 20 -8.21 13.38 15.58
C LEU A 20 -8.61 13.94 14.20
N LEU A 21 -9.92 14.07 13.90
CA LEU A 21 -10.36 14.62 12.61
C LEU A 21 -9.84 16.04 12.37
N ASP A 22 -9.85 16.90 13.41
CA ASP A 22 -9.30 18.27 13.30
C ASP A 22 -7.80 18.26 12.97
N LEU A 23 -7.05 17.29 13.50
CA LEU A 23 -5.64 17.10 13.16
C LEU A 23 -5.47 16.60 11.72
N LEU A 24 -6.35 15.71 11.26
CA LEU A 24 -6.28 15.14 9.92
C LEU A 24 -6.84 16.07 8.82
N GLU A 25 -7.63 17.09 9.17
CA GLU A 25 -8.18 18.08 8.21
C GLU A 25 -7.09 18.78 7.41
N ARG A 26 -5.88 18.89 7.94
CA ARG A 26 -4.73 19.46 7.23
C ARG A 26 -4.34 18.66 5.97
N PHE A 27 -4.63 17.37 5.94
CA PHE A 27 -4.41 16.54 4.74
C PHE A 27 -5.46 16.76 3.64
N ALA A 28 -6.60 17.36 4.00
CA ALA A 28 -7.66 17.76 3.06
C ALA A 28 -7.55 19.22 2.62
N ASP A 29 -6.68 20.02 3.25
CA ASP A 29 -6.54 21.45 2.98
C ASP A 29 -5.75 21.67 1.69
N GLU A 30 -6.39 22.27 0.70
CA GLU A 30 -5.81 22.57 -0.62
C GLU A 30 -4.58 23.46 -0.55
N THR A 31 -4.38 24.23 0.53
CA THR A 31 -3.16 25.06 0.72
C THR A 31 -1.90 24.21 0.89
N PHE A 32 -2.05 22.95 1.27
CA PHE A 32 -0.95 21.98 1.36
C PHE A 32 -0.82 21.09 0.12
N VAL A 33 -1.52 21.41 -0.96
CA VAL A 33 -1.39 20.72 -2.26
C VAL A 33 -0.64 21.63 -3.22
N SER A 34 0.45 21.14 -3.82
CA SER A 34 1.18 21.83 -4.88
C SER A 34 1.25 20.93 -6.11
N GLU A 35 0.82 21.44 -7.27
CA GLU A 35 0.79 20.70 -8.54
C GLU A 35 0.04 19.34 -8.45
N GLY A 36 -0.97 19.27 -7.59
CA GLY A 36 -1.74 18.06 -7.35
C GLY A 36 -1.06 17.02 -6.45
N VAL A 37 0.08 17.39 -5.84
CA VAL A 37 0.80 16.55 -4.86
C VAL A 37 0.59 17.11 -3.46
N LEU A 38 0.18 16.27 -2.54
CA LEU A 38 0.02 16.63 -1.13
C LEU A 38 1.42 16.76 -0.49
N ARG A 39 1.69 17.93 0.09
CA ARG A 39 2.96 18.26 0.73
C ARG A 39 3.10 17.67 2.14
N ILE A 40 1.99 17.29 2.78
CA ILE A 40 1.97 16.62 4.08
C ILE A 40 1.83 15.11 3.83
N SER A 41 2.78 14.32 4.33
CA SER A 41 2.77 12.87 4.14
C SER A 41 2.42 12.08 5.41
N ASP A 42 2.78 12.58 6.58
CA ASP A 42 2.60 11.85 7.84
C ASP A 42 2.18 12.81 8.98
N LEU A 43 1.39 12.26 9.92
CA LEU A 43 1.13 12.82 11.25
C LEU A 43 1.75 11.90 12.29
N HIS A 44 2.55 12.45 13.19
CA HIS A 44 3.17 11.74 14.30
C HIS A 44 2.62 12.26 15.62
N LEU A 45 2.11 11.35 16.46
CA LEU A 45 1.66 11.59 17.83
C LEU A 45 2.60 10.87 18.78
N ARG A 46 3.19 11.62 19.72
CA ARG A 46 4.12 11.10 20.72
C ARG A 46 3.97 11.86 22.03
N PRO A 47 3.88 11.19 23.21
CA PRO A 47 3.86 11.85 24.49
C PRO A 47 5.11 12.72 24.71
N GLY A 48 4.92 13.86 25.39
CA GLY A 48 5.94 14.84 25.67
C GLY A 48 6.33 15.75 24.51
N LYS A 49 5.56 15.71 23.42
CA LYS A 49 5.72 16.63 22.26
C LYS A 49 4.35 16.95 21.68
N PRO A 50 4.20 18.12 21.02
CA PRO A 50 3.01 18.41 20.21
C PRO A 50 2.95 17.45 18.99
N PRO A 51 1.79 17.27 18.35
CA PRO A 51 1.69 16.58 17.06
C PRO A 51 2.69 17.15 16.06
N HIS A 52 3.35 16.27 15.30
CA HIS A 52 4.27 16.65 14.25
C HIS A 52 3.75 16.18 12.89
N TYR A 53 3.87 17.04 11.90
CA TYR A 53 3.61 16.69 10.51
C TYR A 53 4.90 16.53 9.75
N ARG A 54 4.95 15.57 8.84
CA ARG A 54 6.00 15.54 7.82
C ARG A 54 5.56 16.37 6.62
N PHE A 55 6.16 17.51 6.49
CA PHE A 55 5.87 18.49 5.43
C PHE A 55 7.10 18.62 4.53
N ASP A 56 6.96 18.33 3.24
CA ASP A 56 8.08 18.31 2.26
C ASP A 56 9.30 17.50 2.75
N GLY A 57 9.06 16.45 3.52
CA GLY A 57 10.11 15.60 4.09
C GLY A 57 10.65 16.04 5.45
N GLU A 58 10.34 17.25 5.92
CA GLU A 58 10.75 17.78 7.23
C GLU A 58 9.68 17.55 8.30
N LEU A 59 10.10 17.26 9.54
CA LEU A 59 9.21 17.13 10.69
C LEU A 59 8.97 18.51 11.32
N ILE A 60 7.72 18.98 11.25
CA ILE A 60 7.31 20.30 11.74
C ILE A 60 6.26 20.10 12.84
N PRO A 61 6.43 20.69 14.04
CA PRO A 61 5.44 20.64 15.10
C PRO A 61 4.18 21.44 14.73
N LEU A 62 3.02 21.01 15.24
CA LEU A 62 1.77 21.75 15.11
C LEU A 62 1.89 23.11 15.82
N PRO A 63 1.79 24.24 15.10
CA PRO A 63 1.87 25.55 15.71
C PRO A 63 0.76 25.80 16.74
N GLY A 64 1.17 26.17 17.97
CA GLY A 64 0.25 26.42 19.09
C GLY A 64 -0.33 25.18 19.74
N GLY A 65 0.16 23.99 19.37
CA GLY A 65 -0.18 22.76 20.03
C GLY A 65 0.54 22.58 21.37
N SER A 66 -0.14 22.02 22.36
CA SER A 66 0.46 21.62 23.64
C SER A 66 1.17 20.26 23.50
N ASP A 67 2.02 19.91 24.48
CA ASP A 67 2.57 18.57 24.55
C ASP A 67 1.46 17.55 24.81
N LEU A 68 1.53 16.42 24.11
CA LEU A 68 0.62 15.28 24.29
C LEU A 68 1.00 14.50 25.57
N ASP A 69 0.02 13.95 26.25
CA ASP A 69 0.22 12.86 27.20
C ASP A 69 -0.22 11.51 26.62
N ASP A 70 0.07 10.40 27.28
CA ASP A 70 -0.23 9.05 26.80
C ASP A 70 -1.73 8.82 26.63
N ASP A 71 -2.54 9.30 27.58
CA ASP A 71 -4.00 9.14 27.56
C ASP A 71 -4.65 9.93 26.42
N THR A 72 -4.12 11.13 26.13
CA THR A 72 -4.57 11.94 25.00
C THR A 72 -4.25 11.25 23.67
N VAL A 73 -3.05 10.68 23.51
CA VAL A 73 -2.72 9.91 22.29
C VAL A 73 -3.68 8.73 22.11
N LYS A 74 -3.86 7.90 23.16
CA LYS A 74 -4.80 6.76 23.13
C LYS A 74 -6.23 7.20 22.78
N THR A 75 -6.70 8.28 23.38
CA THR A 75 -8.06 8.80 23.14
C THR A 75 -8.23 9.32 21.72
N LEU A 76 -7.23 10.00 21.17
CA LEU A 76 -7.27 10.49 19.78
C LEU A 76 -7.37 9.34 18.77
N ILE A 77 -6.57 8.27 18.97
CA ILE A 77 -6.49 7.17 17.98
C ILE A 77 -7.57 6.10 18.16
N ALA A 78 -8.12 5.92 19.36
CA ALA A 78 -9.12 4.89 19.65
C ALA A 78 -10.29 4.82 18.64
N PRO A 79 -10.83 5.95 18.14
CA PRO A 79 -11.95 5.92 17.21
C PRO A 79 -11.68 5.22 15.87
N ILE A 80 -10.41 5.15 15.46
CA ILE A 80 -10.01 4.56 14.16
C ILE A 80 -9.45 3.14 14.30
N LEU A 81 -9.37 2.63 15.54
CA LEU A 81 -8.89 1.30 15.84
C LEU A 81 -10.02 0.27 15.89
N ARG A 82 -9.66 -0.98 15.64
CA ARG A 82 -10.53 -2.12 15.92
C ARG A 82 -10.59 -2.40 17.42
N GLU A 83 -11.70 -3.00 17.84
CA GLU A 83 -11.86 -3.47 19.20
C GLU A 83 -10.70 -4.41 19.61
N GLY A 84 -10.16 -4.24 20.80
CA GLY A 84 -9.04 -5.01 21.33
C GLY A 84 -7.64 -4.55 20.85
N ALA A 85 -7.53 -3.54 19.99
CA ALA A 85 -6.23 -3.09 19.48
C ALA A 85 -5.37 -2.43 20.58
N LEU A 86 -5.97 -1.65 21.47
CA LEU A 86 -5.23 -1.01 22.56
C LEU A 86 -4.75 -2.03 23.60
N GLU A 87 -5.52 -3.06 23.87
CA GLU A 87 -5.14 -4.16 24.78
C GLU A 87 -3.96 -4.95 24.19
N ARG A 88 -3.95 -5.22 22.90
CA ARG A 88 -2.81 -5.84 22.20
C ARG A 88 -1.56 -4.98 22.27
N LEU A 89 -1.72 -3.66 22.05
CA LEU A 89 -0.62 -2.71 22.18
C LEU A 89 -0.04 -2.71 23.60
N GLU A 90 -0.89 -2.77 24.62
CA GLU A 90 -0.47 -2.84 26.02
C GLU A 90 0.24 -4.15 26.35
N SER A 91 -0.09 -5.25 25.67
CA SER A 91 0.64 -6.53 25.77
C SER A 91 2.00 -6.54 25.05
N GLY A 92 2.37 -5.44 24.36
CA GLY A 92 3.67 -5.27 23.70
C GLY A 92 3.68 -5.59 22.20
N GLU A 93 2.50 -5.68 21.58
CA GLU A 93 2.37 -5.88 20.14
C GLU A 93 2.25 -4.53 19.42
N ASP A 94 3.04 -4.31 18.37
CA ASP A 94 2.85 -3.17 17.48
C ASP A 94 1.61 -3.40 16.59
N ILE A 95 0.82 -2.35 16.35
CA ILE A 95 -0.44 -2.44 15.63
C ILE A 95 -0.30 -1.69 14.29
N ASP A 96 -0.34 -2.44 13.19
CA ASP A 96 -0.55 -1.88 11.87
C ASP A 96 -2.04 -1.91 11.51
N ALA A 97 -2.55 -0.80 11.00
CA ALA A 97 -3.95 -0.66 10.60
C ALA A 97 -4.07 0.30 9.42
N SER A 98 -5.20 0.24 8.74
CA SER A 98 -5.63 1.25 7.78
C SER A 98 -6.97 1.83 8.21
N TRP A 99 -7.21 3.09 7.85
CA TRP A 99 -8.46 3.78 8.11
C TRP A 99 -8.81 4.68 6.94
N ASP A 100 -10.06 4.57 6.49
CA ASP A 100 -10.62 5.37 5.41
C ASP A 100 -11.46 6.51 5.97
N TRP A 101 -11.29 7.71 5.37
CA TRP A 101 -12.10 8.89 5.60
C TRP A 101 -12.86 9.26 4.31
N PRO A 102 -14.01 8.62 4.06
CA PRO A 102 -14.74 8.78 2.80
C PRO A 102 -15.19 10.22 2.52
N GLU A 103 -15.57 10.98 3.56
CA GLU A 103 -16.05 12.37 3.44
C GLU A 103 -14.98 13.32 2.91
N ARG A 104 -13.70 12.99 3.11
CA ARG A 104 -12.55 13.76 2.61
C ARG A 104 -11.83 13.06 1.47
N ASN A 105 -12.32 11.92 1.05
CA ASN A 105 -11.65 11.10 0.04
C ASN A 105 -10.17 10.82 0.40
N LEU A 106 -9.90 10.53 1.67
CA LEU A 106 -8.57 10.22 2.21
C LEU A 106 -8.54 8.83 2.81
N SER A 107 -7.39 8.19 2.73
CA SER A 107 -7.09 6.93 3.42
C SER A 107 -5.76 7.06 4.14
N PHE A 108 -5.64 6.44 5.30
CA PHE A 108 -4.46 6.50 6.14
C PHE A 108 -3.99 5.11 6.51
N ARG A 109 -2.69 4.90 6.45
CA ARG A 109 -2.02 3.80 7.13
C ARG A 109 -1.62 4.28 8.52
N LEU A 110 -1.87 3.44 9.49
CA LEU A 110 -1.60 3.71 10.89
C LEU A 110 -0.63 2.66 11.43
N ASN A 111 0.44 3.10 12.07
CA ASN A 111 1.29 2.24 12.92
C ASN A 111 1.27 2.79 14.34
N LEU A 112 0.89 1.93 15.30
CA LEU A 112 0.95 2.20 16.73
C LEU A 112 1.99 1.31 17.36
N PHE A 113 2.79 1.91 18.24
CA PHE A 113 3.83 1.20 18.97
C PHE A 113 4.04 1.84 20.35
N ARG A 114 4.67 1.08 21.23
CA ARG A 114 5.07 1.60 22.54
C ARG A 114 6.53 2.02 22.53
N ALA A 115 6.78 3.24 23.00
CA ALA A 115 8.11 3.77 23.24
C ALA A 115 8.30 4.05 24.76
N ARG A 116 9.49 4.49 25.14
CA ARG A 116 9.79 4.86 26.52
C ARG A 116 8.84 5.91 27.09
N GLU A 117 8.37 6.80 26.25
CA GLU A 117 7.51 7.94 26.59
C GLU A 117 6.03 7.57 26.66
N GLY A 118 5.64 6.39 26.21
CA GLY A 118 4.27 5.90 26.14
C GLY A 118 3.85 5.46 24.74
N THR A 119 2.56 5.52 24.47
CA THR A 119 1.95 5.15 23.18
C THR A 119 2.28 6.19 22.10
N CYS A 120 2.84 5.72 20.99
CA CYS A 120 3.13 6.53 19.82
C CYS A 120 2.27 6.09 18.63
N ALA A 121 1.91 7.04 17.77
CA ALA A 121 1.20 6.76 16.54
C ALA A 121 1.84 7.50 15.36
N ALA A 122 1.96 6.81 14.24
CA ALA A 122 2.33 7.38 12.96
C ALA A 122 1.20 7.11 11.96
N LEU A 123 0.58 8.17 11.44
CA LEU A 123 -0.46 8.10 10.43
C LEU A 123 0.11 8.62 9.12
N ARG A 124 0.17 7.77 8.11
CA ARG A 124 0.60 8.14 6.75
C ARG A 124 -0.61 8.23 5.83
N VAL A 125 -0.75 9.35 5.12
CA VAL A 125 -1.78 9.46 4.09
C VAL A 125 -1.41 8.58 2.90
N LEU A 126 -2.39 7.83 2.40
CA LEU A 126 -2.24 7.02 1.19
C LEU A 126 -2.54 7.85 -0.04
N ALA A 127 -1.70 7.73 -1.05
CA ALA A 127 -1.91 8.45 -2.31
C ALA A 127 -3.13 7.85 -3.03
N ARG A 128 -4.12 8.69 -3.35
CA ARG A 128 -5.29 8.27 -4.14
C ARG A 128 -5.14 8.58 -5.63
N LYS A 129 -4.32 9.57 -5.97
CA LYS A 129 -4.07 9.88 -7.38
C LYS A 129 -3.05 8.90 -7.94
N ILE A 130 -3.56 7.93 -8.68
CA ILE A 130 -2.75 6.97 -9.41
C ILE A 130 -2.39 7.59 -10.76
N PRO A 131 -1.09 7.78 -11.06
CA PRO A 131 -0.71 8.31 -12.37
C PRO A 131 -1.08 7.32 -13.47
N PRO A 132 -1.55 7.78 -14.63
CA PRO A 132 -1.81 6.90 -15.76
C PRO A 132 -0.50 6.31 -16.32
N PRO A 133 -0.53 5.18 -17.05
CA PRO A 133 0.67 4.48 -17.50
C PRO A 133 1.63 5.30 -18.35
N ASP A 134 1.14 6.24 -19.13
CA ASP A 134 1.94 7.17 -19.94
C ASP A 134 2.80 8.12 -19.10
N GLN A 135 2.44 8.36 -17.82
CA GLN A 135 3.20 9.18 -16.88
C GLN A 135 4.18 8.37 -16.01
N ILE A 136 4.12 7.04 -16.06
CA ILE A 136 5.05 6.16 -15.33
C ILE A 136 6.48 6.21 -15.89
N GLY A 137 6.64 6.60 -17.16
CA GLY A 137 7.95 6.68 -17.82
C GLY A 137 8.40 5.35 -18.44
N PHE A 138 7.48 4.54 -18.89
CA PHE A 138 7.82 3.38 -19.72
C PHE A 138 8.59 3.82 -20.99
N PRO A 139 9.67 3.10 -21.36
CA PRO A 139 10.50 3.49 -22.50
C PRO A 139 9.75 3.42 -23.85
N PHE A 140 8.74 2.58 -23.92
CA PHE A 140 7.89 2.41 -25.10
C PHE A 140 6.43 2.33 -24.69
N GLU A 141 5.56 3.04 -25.38
CA GLU A 141 4.12 3.00 -25.18
C GLU A 141 3.55 1.56 -25.31
N GLY A 142 4.10 0.75 -26.23
CA GLY A 142 3.74 -0.66 -26.36
C GLY A 142 3.96 -1.52 -25.11
N THR A 143 4.81 -1.11 -24.16
CA THR A 143 5.12 -1.92 -22.96
C THR A 143 3.88 -2.12 -22.10
N TRP A 144 3.17 -1.05 -21.75
CA TRP A 144 1.98 -1.15 -20.92
C TRP A 144 0.74 -1.59 -21.71
N ASN A 145 0.69 -1.29 -23.03
CA ASN A 145 -0.32 -1.83 -23.92
C ASN A 145 -0.26 -3.37 -24.01
N ASN A 146 0.94 -3.95 -24.07
CA ASN A 146 1.10 -5.40 -24.02
C ASN A 146 0.53 -6.01 -22.74
N PHE A 147 0.71 -5.35 -21.60
CA PHE A 147 0.10 -5.79 -20.33
C PHE A 147 -1.43 -5.82 -20.41
N LEU A 148 -2.05 -4.81 -21.04
CA LEU A 148 -3.51 -4.76 -21.19
C LEU A 148 -4.08 -5.90 -22.04
N GLN A 149 -3.28 -6.45 -22.95
CA GLN A 149 -3.71 -7.53 -23.86
C GLN A 149 -3.47 -8.93 -23.28
N LEU A 150 -2.85 -9.05 -22.11
CA LEU A 150 -2.63 -10.36 -21.50
C LEU A 150 -3.97 -10.96 -21.04
N ASP A 151 -4.21 -12.19 -21.44
CA ASP A 151 -5.34 -12.98 -20.98
C ASP A 151 -4.92 -13.98 -19.87
N GLN A 152 -3.61 -14.30 -19.80
CA GLN A 152 -3.03 -15.14 -18.73
C GLN A 152 -1.52 -14.90 -18.63
N GLY A 153 -0.92 -15.39 -17.56
CA GLY A 153 0.52 -15.43 -17.36
C GLY A 153 1.01 -14.59 -16.19
N LEU A 154 2.28 -14.74 -15.87
CA LEU A 154 2.95 -14.09 -14.76
C LEU A 154 3.61 -12.78 -15.20
N VAL A 155 3.31 -11.71 -14.48
CA VAL A 155 3.95 -10.39 -14.61
C VAL A 155 4.70 -10.08 -13.34
N ILE A 156 5.99 -9.78 -13.43
CA ILE A 156 6.84 -9.44 -12.29
C ILE A 156 7.27 -7.98 -12.39
N VAL A 157 6.96 -7.19 -11.37
CA VAL A 157 7.49 -5.83 -11.24
C VAL A 157 8.58 -5.84 -10.17
N THR A 158 9.80 -5.51 -10.57
CA THR A 158 10.96 -5.59 -9.67
C THR A 158 11.72 -4.29 -9.56
N GLY A 159 12.41 -4.10 -8.45
CA GLY A 159 13.21 -2.92 -8.13
C GLY A 159 13.41 -2.78 -6.62
N ILE A 160 14.38 -1.97 -6.22
CA ILE A 160 14.64 -1.69 -4.81
C ILE A 160 13.44 -1.04 -4.13
N THR A 161 13.41 -1.04 -2.80
CA THR A 161 12.38 -0.31 -2.04
C THR A 161 12.38 1.17 -2.44
N GLY A 162 11.19 1.74 -2.61
CA GLY A 162 11.02 3.14 -3.06
C GLY A 162 11.29 3.36 -4.56
N SER A 163 11.38 2.30 -5.39
CA SER A 163 11.53 2.45 -6.85
C SER A 163 10.21 2.69 -7.60
N GLY A 164 9.07 2.78 -6.91
CA GLY A 164 7.76 3.05 -7.51
C GLY A 164 7.01 1.80 -7.99
N LYS A 165 7.35 0.59 -7.52
CA LYS A 165 6.68 -0.66 -7.92
C LYS A 165 5.17 -0.62 -7.70
N SER A 166 4.74 -0.25 -6.50
CA SER A 166 3.31 -0.16 -6.15
C SER A 166 2.59 0.85 -7.03
N THR A 167 3.20 2.01 -7.30
CA THR A 167 2.66 3.01 -8.23
C THR A 167 2.47 2.44 -9.63
N THR A 168 3.46 1.72 -10.14
CA THR A 168 3.42 1.08 -11.46
C THR A 168 2.33 0.02 -11.52
N VAL A 169 2.26 -0.88 -10.53
CA VAL A 169 1.23 -1.93 -10.48
C VAL A 169 -0.16 -1.32 -10.39
N SER A 170 -0.36 -0.35 -9.49
CA SER A 170 -1.66 0.33 -9.34
C SER A 170 -2.07 1.08 -10.60
N SER A 171 -1.13 1.72 -11.30
CA SER A 171 -1.37 2.38 -12.58
C SER A 171 -1.84 1.40 -13.66
N LEU A 172 -1.13 0.29 -13.81
CA LEU A 172 -1.47 -0.75 -14.76
C LEU A 172 -2.82 -1.40 -14.45
N LEU A 173 -3.08 -1.75 -13.19
CA LEU A 173 -4.35 -2.34 -12.75
C LEU A 173 -5.53 -1.39 -12.93
N THR A 174 -5.39 -0.12 -12.52
CA THR A 174 -6.45 0.88 -12.70
C THR A 174 -6.77 1.10 -14.18
N HIS A 175 -5.75 1.19 -15.02
CA HIS A 175 -5.97 1.36 -16.45
C HIS A 175 -6.64 0.12 -17.06
N ARG A 176 -6.21 -1.08 -16.71
CA ARG A 176 -6.83 -2.34 -17.15
C ARG A 176 -8.29 -2.44 -16.68
N ALA A 177 -8.58 -2.05 -15.44
CA ALA A 177 -9.93 -2.07 -14.88
C ALA A 177 -10.90 -1.08 -15.54
N ARG A 178 -10.39 -0.05 -16.22
CA ARG A 178 -11.17 0.88 -17.06
C ARG A 178 -11.49 0.31 -18.42
N GLU A 179 -10.55 -0.43 -19.01
CA GLU A 179 -10.67 -0.94 -20.37
C GLU A 179 -11.39 -2.29 -20.46
N ARG A 180 -11.21 -3.16 -19.43
CA ARG A 180 -11.71 -4.53 -19.41
C ARG A 180 -12.75 -4.74 -18.32
N SER A 181 -13.70 -5.67 -18.55
CA SER A 181 -14.70 -6.09 -17.58
C SER A 181 -14.23 -7.39 -16.92
N GLU A 182 -13.47 -7.28 -15.84
CA GLU A 182 -12.75 -8.38 -15.20
C GLU A 182 -12.96 -8.40 -13.69
N ARG A 183 -12.74 -9.56 -13.09
CA ARG A 183 -12.65 -9.75 -11.65
C ARG A 183 -11.20 -9.62 -11.21
N VAL A 184 -10.88 -8.55 -10.47
CA VAL A 184 -9.54 -8.25 -9.98
C VAL A 184 -9.49 -8.49 -8.48
N ILE A 185 -8.55 -9.30 -8.01
CA ILE A 185 -8.29 -9.52 -6.59
C ILE A 185 -6.87 -9.11 -6.27
N THR A 186 -6.69 -8.28 -5.25
CA THR A 186 -5.36 -7.92 -4.78
C THR A 186 -5.13 -8.44 -3.37
N LEU A 187 -3.90 -8.90 -3.12
CA LEU A 187 -3.40 -9.35 -1.82
C LEU A 187 -2.18 -8.49 -1.50
N GLU A 188 -2.27 -7.60 -0.53
CA GLU A 188 -1.30 -6.52 -0.30
C GLU A 188 -0.81 -6.47 1.16
N ASP A 189 0.38 -5.90 1.37
CA ASP A 189 0.98 -5.71 2.70
C ASP A 189 1.78 -4.39 2.76
N PRO A 190 1.11 -3.29 3.07
CA PRO A 190 -0.34 -3.06 3.08
C PRO A 190 -0.88 -2.57 1.72
N ILE A 191 -2.18 -2.25 1.67
CA ILE A 191 -2.78 -1.50 0.56
C ILE A 191 -2.16 -0.10 0.54
N GLU A 192 -1.51 0.28 -0.59
CA GLU A 192 -0.90 1.61 -0.77
C GLU A 192 -1.79 2.56 -1.59
N TYR A 193 -2.60 2.03 -2.50
CA TYR A 193 -3.51 2.78 -3.36
C TYR A 193 -4.89 2.15 -3.36
N ILE A 194 -5.91 2.96 -3.28
CA ILE A 194 -7.28 2.48 -3.48
C ILE A 194 -7.57 2.43 -4.97
N LEU A 195 -7.82 1.22 -5.48
CA LEU A 195 -8.12 0.99 -6.88
C LEU A 195 -9.62 1.17 -7.15
N GLU A 196 -9.93 1.93 -8.18
CA GLU A 196 -11.31 2.11 -8.65
C GLU A 196 -11.55 1.25 -9.89
N GLY A 197 -12.59 0.41 -9.82
CA GLY A 197 -12.98 -0.47 -10.92
C GLY A 197 -14.14 0.10 -11.70
N GLU A 198 -13.88 0.89 -12.75
CA GLU A 198 -14.96 1.47 -13.55
C GLU A 198 -15.76 0.40 -14.32
N ARG A 199 -15.06 -0.55 -14.96
CA ARG A 199 -15.67 -1.67 -15.68
C ARG A 199 -15.42 -3.01 -15.01
N SER A 200 -14.42 -3.10 -14.14
CA SER A 200 -14.02 -4.32 -13.44
C SER A 200 -14.50 -4.32 -11.99
N LEU A 201 -14.70 -5.51 -11.43
CA LEU A 201 -14.99 -5.69 -10.01
C LEU A 201 -13.68 -5.94 -9.26
N ILE A 202 -13.26 -4.98 -8.44
CA ILE A 202 -12.01 -5.05 -7.67
C ILE A 202 -12.28 -5.39 -6.21
N SER A 203 -11.51 -6.33 -5.65
CA SER A 203 -11.44 -6.60 -4.21
C SER A 203 -10.00 -6.53 -3.74
N GLN A 204 -9.70 -5.54 -2.89
CA GLN A 204 -8.38 -5.39 -2.28
C GLN A 204 -8.39 -6.01 -0.87
N ARG A 205 -7.40 -6.85 -0.59
CA ARG A 205 -7.28 -7.57 0.68
C ARG A 205 -5.89 -7.34 1.28
N GLU A 206 -5.86 -6.88 2.51
CA GLU A 206 -4.65 -6.54 3.25
C GLU A 206 -4.25 -7.63 4.22
N LEU A 207 -2.96 -7.97 4.25
CA LEU A 207 -2.38 -8.91 5.21
C LEU A 207 -2.56 -8.39 6.65
N GLY A 208 -2.91 -9.29 7.56
CA GLY A 208 -3.19 -8.93 8.96
C GLY A 208 -4.58 -8.36 9.21
N GLN A 209 -5.27 -7.85 8.17
CA GLN A 209 -6.64 -7.34 8.29
C GLN A 209 -7.69 -8.24 7.63
N HIS A 210 -7.47 -8.64 6.40
CA HIS A 210 -8.41 -9.38 5.57
C HIS A 210 -7.93 -10.78 5.24
N LEU A 211 -6.65 -11.04 5.43
CA LEU A 211 -6.02 -12.35 5.24
C LEU A 211 -4.87 -12.55 6.24
N THR A 212 -4.58 -13.81 6.55
CA THR A 212 -3.55 -14.19 7.52
C THR A 212 -2.21 -14.54 6.87
N SER A 213 -2.20 -14.86 5.57
CA SER A 213 -1.00 -15.14 4.77
C SER A 213 -1.28 -14.92 3.30
N PHE A 214 -0.25 -14.61 2.52
CA PHE A 214 -0.37 -14.50 1.06
C PHE A 214 -0.76 -15.81 0.41
N SER A 215 -0.16 -16.93 0.83
CA SER A 215 -0.50 -18.26 0.31
C SER A 215 -1.95 -18.65 0.60
N GLY A 216 -2.45 -18.39 1.82
CA GLY A 216 -3.85 -18.60 2.18
C GLY A 216 -4.81 -17.71 1.40
N GLY A 217 -4.46 -16.44 1.26
CA GLY A 217 -5.21 -15.46 0.46
C GLY A 217 -5.29 -15.85 -1.01
N LEU A 218 -4.16 -16.25 -1.62
CA LEU A 218 -4.09 -16.66 -3.02
C LEU A 218 -4.90 -17.96 -3.27
N ARG A 219 -4.80 -18.93 -2.36
CA ARG A 219 -5.61 -20.16 -2.42
C ARG A 219 -7.11 -19.87 -2.32
N SER A 220 -7.52 -18.85 -1.58
CA SER A 220 -8.91 -18.38 -1.53
C SER A 220 -9.30 -17.68 -2.82
N ALA A 221 -8.47 -16.73 -3.27
CA ALA A 221 -8.71 -15.95 -4.47
C ALA A 221 -8.99 -16.80 -5.71
N LEU A 222 -8.28 -17.91 -5.89
CA LEU A 222 -8.50 -18.89 -6.98
C LEU A 222 -9.90 -19.52 -7.01
N ARG A 223 -10.72 -19.35 -5.97
CA ARG A 223 -12.11 -19.83 -5.90
C ARG A 223 -13.13 -18.67 -5.97
N GLU A 224 -12.66 -17.46 -6.24
CA GLU A 224 -13.47 -16.24 -6.26
C GLU A 224 -13.66 -15.71 -7.70
N ASP A 225 -13.49 -16.61 -8.69
CA ASP A 225 -13.63 -16.33 -10.15
C ASP A 225 -12.76 -15.15 -10.62
N PRO A 226 -11.45 -15.16 -10.34
CA PRO A 226 -10.57 -14.05 -10.70
C PRO A 226 -10.09 -14.15 -12.14
N ASP A 227 -10.06 -13.03 -12.86
CA ASP A 227 -9.31 -12.89 -14.11
C ASP A 227 -7.88 -12.41 -13.84
N VAL A 228 -7.75 -11.50 -12.87
CA VAL A 228 -6.47 -10.88 -12.48
C VAL A 228 -6.26 -11.01 -10.99
N ILE A 229 -5.08 -11.49 -10.60
CA ILE A 229 -4.65 -11.58 -9.20
C ILE A 229 -3.36 -10.78 -9.02
N PHE A 230 -3.37 -9.80 -8.13
CA PHE A 230 -2.15 -9.14 -7.68
C PHE A 230 -1.72 -9.70 -6.33
N VAL A 231 -0.52 -10.27 -6.27
CA VAL A 231 0.14 -10.69 -5.03
C VAL A 231 1.24 -9.69 -4.73
N GLY A 232 1.06 -8.88 -3.71
CA GLY A 232 1.92 -7.75 -3.38
C GLY A 232 3.41 -8.09 -3.42
N GLU A 233 3.78 -9.22 -2.84
CA GLU A 233 5.11 -9.80 -2.97
C GLU A 233 5.11 -11.33 -2.79
N VAL A 234 6.11 -11.99 -3.37
CA VAL A 234 6.36 -13.42 -3.20
C VAL A 234 7.66 -13.61 -2.41
N ARG A 235 7.52 -14.05 -1.16
CA ARG A 235 8.67 -14.26 -0.23
C ARG A 235 8.97 -15.73 0.06
N ASP A 236 8.01 -16.62 -0.17
CA ASP A 236 8.08 -18.03 0.19
C ASP A 236 7.69 -18.95 -0.97
N GLN A 237 8.12 -20.21 -0.84
CA GLN A 237 7.92 -21.24 -1.84
C GLN A 237 6.44 -21.52 -2.11
N GLU A 238 5.58 -21.54 -1.08
CA GLU A 238 4.17 -21.87 -1.22
C GLU A 238 3.43 -20.82 -2.04
N THR A 239 3.66 -19.54 -1.72
CA THR A 239 3.11 -18.41 -2.48
C THR A 239 3.60 -18.42 -3.93
N ALA A 240 4.91 -18.70 -4.15
CA ALA A 240 5.49 -18.81 -5.48
C ALA A 240 4.85 -19.91 -6.31
N ALA A 241 4.69 -21.11 -5.74
CA ALA A 241 4.08 -22.25 -6.42
C ALA A 241 2.63 -21.97 -6.83
N LEU A 242 1.84 -21.38 -5.92
CA LEU A 242 0.46 -21.01 -6.20
C LEU A 242 0.35 -19.93 -7.29
N ALA A 243 1.26 -18.93 -7.27
CA ALA A 243 1.29 -17.87 -8.28
C ALA A 243 1.63 -18.40 -9.67
N LEU A 244 2.63 -19.32 -9.77
CA LEU A 244 2.96 -20.01 -11.01
C LEU A 244 1.80 -20.84 -11.54
N THR A 245 1.19 -21.66 -10.67
CA THR A 245 0.03 -22.48 -11.04
C THR A 245 -1.14 -21.62 -11.53
N ALA A 246 -1.45 -20.53 -10.85
CA ALA A 246 -2.51 -19.60 -11.27
C ALA A 246 -2.21 -19.01 -12.67
N ALA A 247 -0.97 -18.60 -12.91
CA ALA A 247 -0.54 -18.05 -14.21
C ALA A 247 -0.62 -19.06 -15.35
N GLU A 248 -0.40 -20.36 -15.07
CA GLU A 248 -0.55 -21.44 -16.05
C GLU A 248 -2.00 -21.83 -16.31
N THR A 249 -2.88 -21.58 -15.35
CA THR A 249 -4.28 -22.04 -15.41
C THR A 249 -5.28 -20.95 -15.85
N GLY A 250 -4.81 -19.94 -16.58
CA GLY A 250 -5.69 -18.97 -17.25
C GLY A 250 -5.88 -17.64 -16.54
N HIS A 251 -5.06 -17.34 -15.51
CA HIS A 251 -5.14 -16.07 -14.79
C HIS A 251 -3.97 -15.16 -15.13
N VAL A 252 -4.20 -13.85 -15.14
CA VAL A 252 -3.11 -12.87 -15.10
C VAL A 252 -2.68 -12.67 -13.66
N VAL A 253 -1.47 -13.12 -13.35
CA VAL A 253 -0.90 -12.97 -12.00
C VAL A 253 0.18 -11.90 -12.03
N ILE A 254 0.06 -10.91 -11.16
CA ILE A 254 1.05 -9.85 -11.00
C ILE A 254 1.69 -10.01 -9.64
N THR A 255 3.00 -9.82 -9.56
CA THR A 255 3.70 -9.80 -8.27
C THR A 255 4.86 -8.82 -8.27
N THR A 256 5.36 -8.48 -7.07
CA THR A 256 6.58 -7.69 -6.95
C THR A 256 7.71 -8.48 -6.33
N LEU A 257 8.93 -8.11 -6.72
CA LEU A 257 10.18 -8.61 -6.13
C LEU A 257 11.13 -7.45 -5.82
N HIS A 258 12.12 -7.71 -4.96
CA HIS A 258 13.11 -6.71 -4.55
C HIS A 258 14.49 -6.95 -5.19
N THR A 259 14.52 -7.28 -6.47
CA THR A 259 15.76 -7.46 -7.22
C THR A 259 16.08 -6.26 -8.10
N LYS A 260 17.35 -6.07 -8.45
CA LYS A 260 17.80 -4.88 -9.18
C LYS A 260 17.47 -4.92 -10.68
N ASP A 261 17.29 -6.11 -11.24
CA ASP A 261 17.10 -6.34 -12.66
C ASP A 261 16.26 -7.59 -12.93
N ALA A 262 15.88 -7.78 -14.20
CA ALA A 262 15.01 -8.87 -14.63
C ALA A 262 15.66 -10.27 -14.44
N ARG A 263 16.98 -10.39 -14.65
CA ARG A 263 17.68 -11.65 -14.42
C ARG A 263 17.61 -12.06 -12.95
N GLY A 264 17.92 -11.12 -12.06
CA GLY A 264 17.82 -11.34 -10.62
C GLY A 264 16.40 -11.70 -10.17
N ALA A 265 15.36 -11.20 -10.85
CA ALA A 265 13.98 -11.58 -10.54
C ALA A 265 13.71 -13.06 -10.83
N ILE A 266 14.17 -13.57 -11.97
CA ILE A 266 14.04 -14.99 -12.33
C ILE A 266 14.83 -15.84 -11.33
N THR A 267 16.10 -15.52 -11.10
CA THR A 267 16.96 -16.26 -10.15
C THR A 267 16.31 -16.29 -8.76
N ARG A 268 15.85 -15.13 -8.27
CA ARG A 268 15.21 -15.04 -6.94
C ARG A 268 13.97 -15.91 -6.82
N LEU A 269 13.15 -16.00 -7.88
CA LEU A 269 11.95 -16.83 -7.88
C LEU A 269 12.31 -18.33 -7.88
N VAL A 270 13.30 -18.72 -8.66
CA VAL A 270 13.80 -20.11 -8.70
C VAL A 270 14.42 -20.51 -7.36
N ASP A 271 15.17 -19.60 -6.71
CA ASP A 271 15.85 -19.84 -5.42
C ASP A 271 14.87 -20.02 -4.24
N LEU A 272 13.57 -19.72 -4.41
CA LEU A 272 12.55 -20.05 -3.40
C LEU A 272 12.26 -21.55 -3.32
N PHE A 273 12.69 -22.32 -4.30
CA PHE A 273 12.44 -23.77 -4.37
C PHE A 273 13.70 -24.58 -4.07
N PRO A 274 13.56 -25.83 -3.59
CA PRO A 274 14.69 -26.73 -3.45
C PRO A 274 15.43 -26.90 -4.78
N GLY A 275 16.76 -27.05 -4.71
CA GLY A 275 17.63 -27.07 -5.89
C GLY A 275 17.32 -28.20 -6.89
N ASP A 276 16.79 -29.32 -6.41
CA ASP A 276 16.35 -30.45 -7.23
C ASP A 276 15.11 -30.12 -8.09
N ARG A 277 14.34 -29.11 -7.75
CA ARG A 277 13.18 -28.61 -8.50
C ARG A 277 13.51 -27.47 -9.47
N SER A 278 14.72 -26.95 -9.47
CA SER A 278 15.08 -25.75 -10.29
C SER A 278 14.76 -25.92 -11.77
N SER A 279 15.01 -27.11 -12.35
CA SER A 279 14.72 -27.38 -13.75
C SER A 279 13.20 -27.38 -14.04
N GLU A 280 12.41 -27.93 -13.13
CA GLU A 280 10.94 -27.91 -13.21
C GLU A 280 10.40 -26.47 -13.18
N ILE A 281 10.87 -25.67 -12.22
CA ILE A 281 10.45 -24.28 -12.05
C ILE A 281 10.89 -23.41 -13.24
N CYS A 282 12.10 -23.60 -13.77
CA CYS A 282 12.53 -22.93 -15.00
C CYS A 282 11.62 -23.28 -16.18
N SER A 283 11.19 -24.54 -16.30
CA SER A 283 10.24 -24.96 -17.33
C SER A 283 8.89 -24.27 -17.13
N GLN A 284 8.33 -24.27 -15.93
CA GLN A 284 7.07 -23.58 -15.63
C GLN A 284 7.15 -22.09 -15.95
N LEU A 285 8.24 -21.41 -15.56
CA LEU A 285 8.49 -20.01 -15.88
C LEU A 285 8.55 -19.77 -17.38
N SER A 286 9.11 -20.67 -18.16
CA SER A 286 9.22 -20.51 -19.61
C SER A 286 7.86 -20.48 -20.32
N PHE A 287 6.82 -21.08 -19.72
CA PHE A 287 5.46 -21.08 -20.27
C PHE A 287 4.58 -19.99 -19.65
N SER A 288 4.78 -19.67 -18.37
CA SER A 288 3.89 -18.76 -17.63
C SER A 288 4.39 -17.31 -17.59
N LEU A 289 5.70 -17.06 -17.67
CA LEU A 289 6.27 -15.72 -17.52
C LEU A 289 6.01 -14.88 -18.77
N SER A 290 5.12 -13.90 -18.66
CA SER A 290 4.73 -13.03 -19.78
C SER A 290 5.52 -11.71 -19.79
N MET A 291 5.88 -11.16 -18.61
CA MET A 291 6.54 -9.85 -18.56
C MET A 291 7.36 -9.68 -17.29
N ILE A 292 8.51 -9.01 -17.40
CA ILE A 292 9.26 -8.48 -16.25
C ILE A 292 9.49 -6.98 -16.46
N ILE A 293 9.06 -6.18 -15.49
CA ILE A 293 9.28 -4.74 -15.44
C ILE A 293 10.30 -4.47 -14.34
N ALA A 294 11.55 -4.24 -14.71
CA ALA A 294 12.60 -3.85 -13.77
C ALA A 294 12.74 -2.33 -13.75
N GLN A 295 12.52 -1.71 -12.58
CA GLN A 295 12.48 -0.25 -12.50
C GLN A 295 13.37 0.36 -11.44
N LYS A 296 13.82 1.56 -11.73
CA LYS A 296 14.63 2.40 -10.85
C LYS A 296 14.21 3.86 -11.04
N LEU A 297 13.97 4.57 -9.95
CA LEU A 297 13.78 6.02 -10.00
C LEU A 297 15.12 6.73 -10.13
N ILE A 298 15.19 7.68 -11.03
CA ILE A 298 16.32 8.58 -11.23
C ILE A 298 15.91 10.01 -10.91
N PRO A 299 16.81 10.86 -10.38
CA PRO A 299 16.50 12.27 -10.15
C PRO A 299 16.04 12.96 -11.44
N ARG A 300 14.99 13.75 -11.35
CA ARG A 300 14.51 14.57 -12.46
C ARG A 300 15.51 15.68 -12.80
N LYS A 301 15.53 16.09 -14.07
CA LYS A 301 16.45 17.16 -14.54
C LYS A 301 16.16 18.53 -13.88
N ASP A 302 14.92 18.77 -13.49
CA ASP A 302 14.47 19.98 -12.80
C ASP A 302 14.81 19.98 -11.30
N GLY A 303 15.38 18.90 -10.76
CA GLY A 303 15.72 18.75 -9.34
C GLY A 303 14.52 18.55 -8.43
N GLN A 304 13.31 18.47 -8.98
CA GLN A 304 12.07 18.32 -8.21
C GLN A 304 11.58 16.85 -8.27
N GLY A 305 12.08 16.01 -7.34
CA GLY A 305 11.66 14.63 -7.20
C GLY A 305 12.43 13.63 -8.08
N ARG A 306 11.87 12.44 -8.18
CA ARG A 306 12.45 11.28 -8.90
C ARG A 306 11.42 10.66 -9.82
#